data_a13ec1cdb9f23752536b2d5011ceea4d
#
_entry.id   a13ec1cdb9f23752536b2d5011ceea4d
#
_cell.length_a   1.000
_cell.length_b   1.000
_cell.length_c   1.000
_cell.angle_alpha   90.00
_cell.angle_beta   90.00
_cell.angle_gamma   90.00
#
_symmetry.space_group_name_H-M   'P 1'
#
loop_
_entity.id
_entity.type
_entity.pdbx_description
1 polymer ?
#
loop_
_entity_poly.entity_id
_entity_poly.type
_entity_poly.pdbx_seq_one_letter_code
_entity_poly.pdbx_strand_id
1 'polypeptide(L)'
;MITKTYKDISEEKFYKLYFDLVNVLKPTDQITYTESLVLIEFLLLKEEKYKHARFAARAKREVIKILQEKYDKKVSMTYMAVILANLESKGWIEKEPDGIKYFNKKHQAVVDRILTSNDYEEIIFKLKVKQNNEH
;
A
#
# COMPACT_ATOMS: atom_id res chain seq x y z
N MET A 1 -1.07 -24.64 7.22
CA MET A 1 -0.56 -23.65 6.26
C MET A 1 -1.60 -23.37 5.21
N ILE A 2 -1.82 -22.10 4.94
CA ILE A 2 -2.69 -21.67 3.86
C ILE A 2 -1.81 -21.14 2.73
N THR A 3 -2.03 -21.65 1.52
CA THR A 3 -1.26 -21.23 0.35
C THR A 3 -2.22 -20.76 -0.74
N LYS A 4 -1.96 -19.57 -1.27
CA LYS A 4 -2.68 -19.04 -2.42
C LYS A 4 -1.67 -18.71 -3.51
N THR A 5 -1.99 -19.10 -4.74
CA THR A 5 -1.14 -18.87 -5.90
C THR A 5 -1.85 -17.91 -6.84
N TYR A 6 -1.12 -16.89 -7.30
CA TYR A 6 -1.64 -15.87 -8.21
C TYR A 6 -0.72 -15.77 -9.43
N LYS A 7 -1.32 -15.84 -10.62
CA LYS A 7 -0.61 -15.66 -11.89
C LYS A 7 -1.12 -14.42 -12.59
N ASP A 8 -0.23 -13.74 -13.29
CA ASP A 8 -0.57 -12.64 -14.19
C ASP A 8 -1.40 -11.55 -13.51
N ILE A 9 -1.10 -11.26 -12.24
CA ILE A 9 -1.81 -10.21 -11.52
C ILE A 9 -1.22 -8.85 -11.85
N SER A 10 -2.08 -7.84 -11.89
CA SER A 10 -1.64 -6.45 -12.04
C SER A 10 -0.94 -5.98 -10.78
N GLU A 11 -0.14 -4.91 -10.90
CA GLU A 11 0.51 -4.30 -9.76
C GLU A 11 -0.52 -3.82 -8.74
N GLU A 12 -1.64 -3.23 -9.21
CA GLU A 12 -2.73 -2.80 -8.33
C GLU A 12 -3.28 -3.97 -7.53
N LYS A 13 -3.56 -5.08 -8.17
CA LYS A 13 -4.09 -6.26 -7.49
C LYS A 13 -3.08 -6.83 -6.51
N PHE A 14 -1.80 -6.80 -6.87
CA PHE A 14 -0.73 -7.23 -5.96
C PHE A 14 -0.76 -6.41 -4.66
N TYR A 15 -0.86 -5.08 -4.75
CA TYR A 15 -0.91 -4.24 -3.56
C TYR A 15 -2.11 -4.57 -2.69
N LYS A 16 -3.28 -4.80 -3.28
CA LYS A 16 -4.49 -5.18 -2.52
C LYS A 16 -4.26 -6.47 -1.73
N LEU A 17 -3.68 -7.47 -2.39
CA LEU A 17 -3.38 -8.74 -1.75
C LEU A 17 -2.33 -8.58 -0.65
N TYR A 18 -1.30 -7.79 -0.90
CA TYR A 18 -0.25 -7.55 0.07
C TYR A 18 -0.80 -6.87 1.33
N PHE A 19 -1.62 -5.84 1.17
CA PHE A 19 -2.19 -5.13 2.32
C PHE A 19 -3.14 -6.02 3.12
N ASP A 20 -3.94 -6.84 2.43
CA ASP A 20 -4.82 -7.80 3.11
C ASP A 20 -4.01 -8.81 3.92
N LEU A 21 -2.92 -9.30 3.36
CA LEU A 21 -2.03 -10.24 4.05
C LEU A 21 -1.42 -9.62 5.30
N VAL A 22 -0.90 -8.39 5.19
CA VAL A 22 -0.32 -7.69 6.33
C VAL A 22 -1.36 -7.46 7.41
N ASN A 23 -2.60 -7.11 7.04
CA ASN A 23 -3.69 -6.95 8.00
C ASN A 23 -3.95 -8.24 8.79
N VAL A 24 -3.86 -9.40 8.12
CA VAL A 24 -4.03 -10.69 8.79
C VAL A 24 -2.91 -10.94 9.79
N LEU A 25 -1.67 -10.58 9.42
CA LEU A 25 -0.48 -10.80 10.25
C LEU A 25 -0.35 -9.79 11.38
N LYS A 26 -0.94 -8.60 11.24
CA LYS A 26 -0.90 -7.53 12.23
C LYS A 26 -2.32 -7.15 12.61
N PRO A 27 -2.88 -7.70 13.69
CA PRO A 27 -4.25 -7.39 14.07
C PRO A 27 -4.46 -5.97 14.59
N THR A 28 -3.37 -5.26 14.95
CA THR A 28 -3.43 -3.85 15.37
C THR A 28 -2.97 -2.96 14.22
N ASP A 29 -3.46 -1.73 14.21
CA ASP A 29 -3.09 -0.72 13.20
C ASP A 29 -3.33 -1.18 11.78
N GLN A 30 -4.45 -1.87 11.56
CA GLN A 30 -4.81 -2.36 10.25
C GLN A 30 -5.16 -1.23 9.30
N ILE A 31 -4.73 -1.38 8.04
CA ILE A 31 -5.11 -0.45 7.00
C ILE A 31 -6.59 -0.66 6.63
N THR A 32 -7.36 0.41 6.58
CA THR A 32 -8.78 0.33 6.20
C THR A 32 -8.92 0.22 4.69
N TYR A 33 -10.12 -0.11 4.22
CA TYR A 33 -10.39 -0.20 2.79
C TYR A 33 -10.11 1.13 2.08
N THR A 34 -10.61 2.25 2.64
CA THR A 34 -10.38 3.58 2.05
C THR A 34 -8.90 3.94 2.04
N GLU A 35 -8.21 3.69 3.16
CA GLU A 35 -6.77 3.93 3.25
C GLU A 35 -5.99 3.10 2.22
N SER A 36 -6.38 1.85 2.02
CA SER A 36 -5.72 0.99 1.05
C SER A 36 -5.92 1.48 -0.38
N LEU A 37 -7.13 1.91 -0.74
CA LEU A 37 -7.39 2.48 -2.07
C LEU A 37 -6.51 3.71 -2.31
N VAL A 38 -6.45 4.60 -1.33
CA VAL A 38 -5.67 5.83 -1.44
C VAL A 38 -4.18 5.51 -1.58
N LEU A 39 -3.66 4.67 -0.71
CA LEU A 39 -2.23 4.32 -0.72
C LEU A 39 -1.83 3.65 -2.04
N ILE A 40 -2.67 2.74 -2.54
CA ILE A 40 -2.41 2.06 -3.81
C ILE A 40 -2.27 3.08 -4.94
N GLU A 41 -3.19 4.06 -5.03
CA GLU A 41 -3.13 5.05 -6.11
C GLU A 41 -1.86 5.90 -6.02
N PHE A 42 -1.40 6.25 -4.81
CA PHE A 42 -0.12 6.91 -4.65
C PHE A 42 1.04 6.04 -5.14
N LEU A 43 1.02 4.75 -4.80
CA LEU A 43 2.10 3.83 -5.19
C LEU A 43 2.11 3.54 -6.69
N LEU A 44 0.99 3.70 -7.36
CA LEU A 44 0.89 3.54 -8.82
C LEU A 44 1.37 4.76 -9.61
N LEU A 45 1.64 5.89 -8.93
CA LEU A 45 2.20 7.07 -9.59
C LEU A 45 3.68 6.84 -9.87
N LYS A 46 4.02 6.50 -11.10
CA LYS A 46 5.38 6.13 -11.51
C LYS A 46 6.16 7.25 -12.16
N GLU A 47 5.52 8.38 -12.46
CA GLU A 47 6.19 9.48 -13.13
C GLU A 47 7.28 10.09 -12.27
N GLU A 48 8.38 10.53 -12.90
CA GLU A 48 9.54 11.11 -12.21
C GLU A 48 9.15 12.26 -11.28
N LYS A 49 8.19 13.08 -11.70
CA LYS A 49 7.75 14.24 -10.92
C LYS A 49 7.19 13.88 -9.55
N TYR A 50 6.80 12.63 -9.31
CA TYR A 50 6.27 12.18 -8.02
C TYR A 50 7.29 11.43 -7.17
N LYS A 51 8.43 11.04 -7.73
CA LYS A 51 9.39 10.18 -7.01
C LYS A 51 9.96 10.80 -5.75
N HIS A 52 10.26 12.09 -5.76
CA HIS A 52 10.86 12.76 -4.62
C HIS A 52 9.85 13.43 -3.70
N ALA A 53 8.58 13.44 -4.09
CA ALA A 53 7.51 14.08 -3.32
C ALA A 53 6.22 13.29 -3.50
N ARG A 54 6.29 11.99 -3.22
CA ARG A 54 5.21 11.03 -3.50
C ARG A 54 3.90 11.39 -2.81
N PHE A 55 3.96 11.97 -1.64
CA PHE A 55 2.76 12.31 -0.86
C PHE A 55 2.56 13.82 -0.71
N ALA A 56 3.21 14.62 -1.55
CA ALA A 56 3.08 16.08 -1.53
C ALA A 56 1.81 16.53 -2.26
N ALA A 57 1.55 17.84 -2.22
CA ALA A 57 0.30 18.41 -2.73
C ALA A 57 -0.02 18.03 -4.17
N ARG A 58 0.98 18.02 -5.05
CA ARG A 58 0.80 17.67 -6.47
C ARG A 58 0.28 16.25 -6.64
N ALA A 59 0.91 15.31 -5.94
CA ALA A 59 0.48 13.91 -5.96
C ALA A 59 -0.89 13.75 -5.32
N LYS A 60 -1.16 14.44 -4.22
CA LYS A 60 -2.47 14.41 -3.56
C LYS A 60 -3.58 14.83 -4.52
N ARG A 61 -3.38 15.91 -5.27
CA ARG A 61 -4.38 16.38 -6.24
C ARG A 61 -4.63 15.35 -7.33
N GLU A 62 -3.57 14.71 -7.82
CA GLU A 62 -3.71 13.66 -8.84
C GLU A 62 -4.47 12.45 -8.31
N VAL A 63 -4.14 12.00 -7.10
CA VAL A 63 -4.84 10.86 -6.50
C VAL A 63 -6.31 11.19 -6.24
N ILE A 64 -6.62 12.41 -5.78
CA ILE A 64 -8.01 12.84 -5.59
C ILE A 64 -8.79 12.73 -6.90
N LYS A 65 -8.19 13.17 -8.00
CA LYS A 65 -8.81 13.10 -9.32
C LYS A 65 -9.04 11.63 -9.73
N ILE A 66 -8.04 10.78 -9.54
CA ILE A 66 -8.13 9.36 -9.87
C ILE A 66 -9.24 8.68 -9.06
N LEU A 67 -9.34 8.96 -7.77
CA LEU A 67 -10.37 8.38 -6.92
C LEU A 67 -11.77 8.75 -7.39
N GLN A 68 -11.96 9.99 -7.82
CA GLN A 68 -13.24 10.43 -8.36
C GLN A 68 -13.56 9.73 -9.68
N GLU A 69 -12.60 9.65 -10.58
CA GLU A 69 -12.80 9.06 -11.90
C GLU A 69 -12.96 7.55 -11.86
N LYS A 70 -12.16 6.89 -11.02
CA LYS A 70 -12.07 5.42 -10.99
C LYS A 70 -13.11 4.77 -10.07
N TYR A 71 -13.41 5.41 -8.94
CA TYR A 71 -14.27 4.84 -7.90
C TYR A 71 -15.51 5.69 -7.59
N ASP A 72 -15.68 6.83 -8.28
CA ASP A 72 -16.72 7.80 -7.98
C ASP A 72 -16.70 8.22 -6.50
N LYS A 73 -15.48 8.36 -5.97
CA LYS A 73 -15.25 8.67 -4.56
C LYS A 73 -14.67 10.09 -4.43
N LYS A 74 -15.44 10.98 -3.79
CA LYS A 74 -15.01 12.35 -3.55
C LYS A 74 -14.15 12.42 -2.29
N VAL A 75 -12.94 12.94 -2.43
CA VAL A 75 -12.02 13.16 -1.31
C VAL A 75 -11.52 14.59 -1.42
N SER A 76 -11.71 15.37 -0.36
CA SER A 76 -11.17 16.73 -0.30
C SER A 76 -9.69 16.69 0.07
N MET A 77 -8.99 17.82 -0.14
CA MET A 77 -7.60 17.93 0.32
C MET A 77 -7.50 17.77 1.84
N THR A 78 -8.48 18.31 2.58
CA THR A 78 -8.51 18.16 4.04
C THR A 78 -8.66 16.70 4.45
N TYR A 79 -9.58 15.99 3.82
CA TYR A 79 -9.78 14.57 4.13
C TYR A 79 -8.57 13.73 3.70
N MET A 80 -7.97 14.08 2.56
CA MET A 80 -6.73 13.41 2.12
C MET A 80 -5.63 13.54 3.17
N ALA A 81 -5.48 14.73 3.77
CA ALA A 81 -4.49 14.94 4.82
C ALA A 81 -4.77 14.05 6.04
N VAL A 82 -6.03 13.86 6.40
CA VAL A 82 -6.43 12.96 7.50
C VAL A 82 -6.07 11.51 7.17
N ILE A 83 -6.37 11.07 5.95
CA ILE A 83 -6.06 9.70 5.51
C ILE A 83 -4.55 9.44 5.58
N LEU A 84 -3.75 10.37 5.08
CA LEU A 84 -2.29 10.24 5.09
C LEU A 84 -1.73 10.27 6.52
N ALA A 85 -2.29 11.09 7.40
CA ALA A 85 -1.89 11.12 8.80
C ALA A 85 -2.19 9.78 9.48
N ASN A 86 -3.32 9.17 9.18
CA ASN A 86 -3.67 7.85 9.70
C ASN A 86 -2.71 6.77 9.20
N LEU A 87 -2.36 6.81 7.92
CA LEU A 87 -1.39 5.88 7.35
C LEU A 87 -0.01 6.06 7.98
N GLU A 88 0.38 7.29 8.28
CA GLU A 88 1.64 7.57 8.96
C GLU A 88 1.62 7.01 10.39
N SER A 89 0.53 7.24 11.14
CA SER A 89 0.42 6.73 12.51
C SER A 89 0.41 5.20 12.57
N LYS A 90 -0.05 4.55 11.51
CA LYS A 90 -0.08 3.09 11.40
C LYS A 90 1.22 2.50 10.86
N GLY A 91 2.19 3.34 10.53
CA GLY A 91 3.50 2.90 10.08
C GLY A 91 3.62 2.58 8.59
N TRP A 92 2.60 2.90 7.78
CA TRP A 92 2.67 2.68 6.35
C TRP A 92 3.44 3.77 5.62
N ILE A 93 3.44 4.97 6.17
CA ILE A 93 4.17 6.13 5.66
C ILE A 93 5.14 6.58 6.74
N GLU A 94 6.36 6.90 6.35
CA GLU A 94 7.39 7.40 7.26
C GLU A 94 7.82 8.79 6.85
N LYS A 95 8.16 9.62 7.85
CA LYS A 95 8.66 10.97 7.63
C LYS A 95 10.14 10.99 7.94
N GLU A 96 10.94 11.44 6.99
CA GLU A 96 12.38 11.61 7.17
C GLU A 96 12.70 12.95 7.88
N PRO A 97 13.92 13.11 8.42
CA PRO A 97 14.29 14.36 9.10
C PRO A 97 14.15 15.62 8.24
N ASP A 98 14.22 15.50 6.91
CA ASP A 98 14.03 16.62 5.98
C ASP A 98 12.54 16.99 5.80
N GLY A 99 11.63 16.28 6.44
CA GLY A 99 10.20 16.52 6.35
C GLY A 99 9.50 15.81 5.20
N ILE A 100 10.25 15.15 4.33
CA ILE A 100 9.67 14.41 3.20
C ILE A 100 9.13 13.08 3.68
N LYS A 101 7.97 12.69 3.17
CA LYS A 101 7.30 11.44 3.54
C LYS A 101 7.49 10.39 2.46
N TYR A 102 7.72 9.15 2.91
CA TYR A 102 7.97 8.01 2.04
C TYR A 102 7.11 6.82 2.45
N PHE A 103 6.87 5.91 1.49
CA PHE A 103 6.30 4.61 1.83
C PHE A 103 7.27 3.87 2.75
N ASN A 104 6.75 3.15 3.73
CA ASN A 104 7.58 2.44 4.71
C ASN A 104 8.66 1.62 4.00
N LYS A 105 9.92 1.81 4.39
CA LYS A 105 11.08 1.22 3.71
C LYS A 105 11.07 -0.30 3.76
N LYS A 106 10.59 -0.90 4.85
CA LYS A 106 10.52 -2.36 4.96
C LYS A 106 9.49 -2.94 4.00
N HIS A 107 8.33 -2.31 3.92
CA HIS A 107 7.30 -2.71 2.96
C HIS A 107 7.77 -2.48 1.52
N GLN A 108 8.43 -1.35 1.26
CA GLN A 108 8.95 -1.06 -0.06
C GLN A 108 9.97 -2.12 -0.50
N ALA A 109 10.83 -2.55 0.40
CA ALA A 109 11.83 -3.58 0.08
C ALA A 109 11.18 -4.91 -0.28
N VAL A 110 10.13 -5.31 0.44
CA VAL A 110 9.40 -6.55 0.14
C VAL A 110 8.70 -6.44 -1.21
N VAL A 111 8.00 -5.32 -1.44
CA VAL A 111 7.27 -5.08 -2.70
C VAL A 111 8.25 -5.09 -3.88
N ASP A 112 9.37 -4.38 -3.76
CA ASP A 112 10.36 -4.31 -4.83
C ASP A 112 10.93 -5.69 -5.17
N ARG A 113 11.22 -6.48 -4.14
CA ARG A 113 11.75 -7.84 -4.35
C ARG A 113 10.78 -8.69 -5.17
N ILE A 114 9.48 -8.59 -4.87
CA ILE A 114 8.48 -9.39 -5.56
C ILE A 114 8.23 -8.86 -6.98
N LEU A 115 8.03 -7.55 -7.12
CA LEU A 115 7.68 -6.95 -8.40
C LEU A 115 8.83 -6.94 -9.41
N THR A 116 10.08 -6.92 -8.94
CA THR A 116 11.23 -6.93 -9.84
C THR A 116 11.75 -8.33 -10.13
N SER A 117 11.13 -9.37 -9.58
CA SER A 117 11.55 -10.74 -9.83
C SER A 117 11.02 -11.19 -11.19
N ASN A 118 11.90 -11.27 -12.18
CA ASN A 118 11.54 -11.68 -13.53
C ASN A 118 11.55 -13.20 -13.73
N ASP A 119 11.97 -13.94 -12.70
CA ASP A 119 12.11 -15.40 -12.79
C ASP A 119 10.83 -16.13 -12.40
N TYR A 120 9.81 -15.41 -11.91
CA TYR A 120 8.59 -16.03 -11.43
C TYR A 120 7.43 -15.76 -12.38
N GLU A 121 6.81 -16.84 -12.86
CA GLU A 121 5.58 -16.75 -13.64
C GLU A 121 4.37 -16.59 -12.75
N GLU A 122 4.53 -16.86 -11.46
CA GLU A 122 3.44 -16.76 -10.48
C GLU A 122 3.98 -16.28 -9.15
N ILE A 123 3.10 -15.67 -8.35
CA ILE A 123 3.40 -15.25 -6.99
C ILE A 123 2.67 -16.17 -6.03
N ILE A 124 3.42 -16.77 -5.10
CA ILE A 124 2.86 -17.68 -4.11
C ILE A 124 2.91 -17.02 -2.74
N PHE A 125 1.73 -16.83 -2.15
CA PHE A 125 1.61 -16.33 -0.78
C PHE A 125 1.33 -17.52 0.14
N LYS A 126 2.19 -17.69 1.14
CA LYS A 126 2.05 -18.75 2.12
C LYS A 126 1.79 -18.16 3.49
N LEU A 127 0.70 -18.57 4.09
CA LEU A 127 0.35 -18.17 5.43
C LEU A 127 0.41 -19.41 6.33
N LYS A 128 1.28 -19.34 7.32
CA LYS A 128 1.42 -20.41 8.30
C LYS A 128 0.60 -20.03 9.54
N VAL A 129 -0.48 -20.76 9.77
CA VAL A 129 -1.35 -20.49 10.90
C VAL A 129 -0.85 -21.28 12.11
N LYS A 130 -0.57 -20.55 13.21
CA LYS A 130 -0.23 -21.20 14.47
C LYS A 130 -1.46 -21.86 15.06
N GLN A 131 -1.27 -23.07 15.52
CA GLN A 131 -2.27 -23.73 16.35
C GLN A 131 -2.33 -23.02 17.69
N ASN A 132 -3.51 -22.70 18.16
CA ASN A 132 -3.68 -21.99 19.42
C ASN A 132 -3.97 -22.91 20.60
N ASN A 133 -3.69 -24.15 20.44
CA ASN A 133 -3.88 -25.16 21.50
C ASN A 133 -2.73 -25.13 22.52
N GLU A 134 -1.69 -24.37 22.28
CA GLU A 134 -0.59 -24.21 23.19
C GLU A 134 -0.84 -23.20 24.28
N HIS A 135 -1.91 -22.49 24.19
CA HIS A 135 -2.24 -21.49 25.21
C HIS A 135 -3.02 -22.08 26.38
#